data_be149144f51d399f9272e1510882b960
#
_entry.id   be149144f51d399f9272e1510882b960
#
_cell.length_a   1.000
_cell.length_b   1.000
_cell.length_c   1.000
_cell.angle_alpha   90.00
_cell.angle_beta   90.00
_cell.angle_gamma   90.00
#
_symmetry.space_group_name_H-M   'P 1'
#
loop_
_entity.id
_entity.type
_entity.pdbx_description
1 polymer ?
#
loop_
_entity_poly.entity_id
_entity_poly.type
_entity_poly.pdbx_seq_one_letter_code
_entity_poly.pdbx_strand_id
1 'polypeptide(L)'
;TKSFHHWYYGNLTCFSQEHMQTFGYLTSMLPIVEELYDNKDDQARSMQTYTAFFNTEPQLGSLVVGITAGLEEARSNGADGVDDETINGLRAGLMGPIAGIGDSLVVGTLIPIILGIALGLSTDGSPIGAIFYIIVWNLLAYFGMRFAYFKGYELGDKAVEVLVGTQGQAIRKAVAIVGGMVVGAVAATWVPIKTALELKNSSGKAFLVLQKQLDGVYPGLLTALFTVFCWWLMAKKNMSPKIGRASCRKECFGWCRSR
;
A
#
# COMPACT_ATOMS: atom_id res chain seq x y z
N THR A 1 8.75 14.45 -15.30
CA THR A 1 10.09 14.08 -14.74
C THR A 1 10.31 14.69 -13.34
N LYS A 2 10.05 15.98 -13.10
CA LYS A 2 10.20 16.64 -11.79
C LYS A 2 9.33 15.94 -10.73
N SER A 3 8.06 15.71 -11.02
CA SER A 3 7.11 15.01 -10.15
C SER A 3 7.63 13.62 -9.71
N PHE A 4 8.15 12.83 -10.66
CA PHE A 4 8.78 11.54 -10.34
C PHE A 4 9.93 11.68 -9.34
N HIS A 5 10.81 12.67 -9.51
CA HIS A 5 11.92 12.88 -8.59
C HIS A 5 11.43 13.31 -7.20
N HIS A 6 10.40 14.16 -7.12
CA HIS A 6 9.78 14.52 -5.85
C HIS A 6 9.20 13.30 -5.14
N TRP A 7 8.56 12.38 -5.86
CA TRP A 7 8.09 11.11 -5.27
C TRP A 7 9.27 10.21 -4.88
N TYR A 8 10.24 10.01 -5.76
CA TYR A 8 11.37 9.13 -5.50
C TYR A 8 12.15 9.49 -4.25
N TYR A 9 12.45 10.77 -4.05
CA TYR A 9 13.18 11.25 -2.89
C TYR A 9 12.30 11.61 -1.70
N GLY A 10 11.04 11.95 -1.94
CA GLY A 10 10.14 12.56 -0.97
C GLY A 10 9.02 11.68 -0.44
N ASN A 11 8.82 10.44 -0.94
CA ASN A 11 7.67 9.61 -0.59
C ASN A 11 7.51 9.31 0.91
N LEU A 12 8.59 9.31 1.68
CA LEU A 12 8.60 9.14 3.13
C LEU A 12 8.95 10.44 3.89
N THR A 13 9.05 11.57 3.20
CA THR A 13 9.30 12.87 3.84
C THR A 13 8.06 13.29 4.64
N CYS A 14 8.26 13.77 5.86
CA CYS A 14 7.18 14.13 6.78
C CYS A 14 6.21 12.97 7.09
N PHE A 15 6.70 11.75 7.03
CA PHE A 15 5.91 10.56 7.35
C PHE A 15 5.43 10.61 8.81
N SER A 16 4.12 10.45 9.00
CA SER A 16 3.51 10.40 10.32
C SER A 16 2.41 9.36 10.35
N GLN A 17 2.03 8.88 11.53
CA GLN A 17 0.93 7.91 11.66
C GLN A 17 -0.43 8.47 11.22
N GLU A 18 -0.59 9.79 11.21
CA GLU A 18 -1.84 10.45 10.84
C GLU A 18 -1.96 10.67 9.34
N HIS A 19 -0.86 11.05 8.69
CA HIS A 19 -0.85 11.44 7.28
C HIS A 19 -0.13 10.46 6.37
N MET A 20 0.64 9.53 6.94
CA MET A 20 1.46 8.56 6.20
C MET A 20 2.28 9.23 5.07
N GLN A 21 2.02 8.89 3.81
CA GLN A 21 2.74 9.42 2.65
C GLN A 21 2.06 10.63 1.98
N THR A 22 1.01 11.19 2.60
CA THR A 22 0.23 12.29 2.00
C THR A 22 1.11 13.48 1.61
N PHE A 23 2.07 13.88 2.45
CA PHE A 23 2.95 15.01 2.12
C PHE A 23 3.93 14.69 0.99
N GLY A 24 4.47 13.46 0.93
CA GLY A 24 5.29 13.02 -0.19
C GLY A 24 4.52 13.02 -1.50
N TYR A 25 3.25 12.57 -1.45
CA TYR A 25 2.35 12.60 -2.59
C TYR A 25 2.02 14.04 -3.03
N LEU A 26 1.68 14.90 -2.07
CA LEU A 26 1.39 16.31 -2.33
C LEU A 26 2.57 17.02 -3.02
N THR A 27 3.78 16.84 -2.49
CA THR A 27 4.99 17.43 -3.08
C THR A 27 5.30 16.90 -4.47
N SER A 28 4.91 15.65 -4.76
CA SER A 28 5.08 15.08 -6.10
C SER A 28 4.09 15.65 -7.13
N MET A 29 2.88 16.00 -6.70
CA MET A 29 1.87 16.60 -7.58
C MET A 29 2.10 18.10 -7.82
N LEU A 30 2.75 18.80 -6.89
CA LEU A 30 2.99 20.23 -6.98
C LEU A 30 3.59 20.69 -8.32
N PRO A 31 4.71 20.13 -8.83
CA PRO A 31 5.30 20.58 -10.09
C PRO A 31 4.43 20.28 -11.31
N ILE A 32 3.46 19.39 -11.22
CA ILE A 32 2.48 19.12 -12.29
C ILE A 32 1.44 20.24 -12.29
N VAL A 33 0.87 20.52 -11.11
CA VAL A 33 -0.15 21.55 -10.95
C VAL A 33 0.38 22.93 -11.31
N GLU A 34 1.63 23.24 -10.92
CA GLU A 34 2.30 24.50 -11.31
C GLU A 34 2.53 24.65 -12.83
N GLU A 35 2.71 23.53 -13.54
CA GLU A 35 2.93 23.54 -14.99
C GLU A 35 1.62 23.56 -15.76
N LEU A 36 0.53 23.01 -15.21
CA LEU A 36 -0.76 22.88 -15.87
C LEU A 36 -1.69 24.09 -15.67
N TYR A 37 -1.53 24.82 -14.57
CA TYR A 37 -2.42 25.93 -14.22
C TYR A 37 -1.65 27.23 -14.01
N ASP A 38 -1.99 28.27 -14.77
CA ASP A 38 -1.39 29.61 -14.62
C ASP A 38 -1.97 30.37 -13.42
N ASN A 39 -3.22 30.11 -13.06
CA ASN A 39 -3.92 30.81 -11.97
C ASN A 39 -3.66 30.11 -10.62
N LYS A 40 -3.28 30.90 -9.62
CA LYS A 40 -3.01 30.39 -8.26
C LYS A 40 -4.24 29.80 -7.57
N ASP A 41 -5.42 30.30 -7.88
CA ASP A 41 -6.66 29.77 -7.29
C ASP A 41 -6.97 28.38 -7.83
N ASP A 42 -6.74 28.14 -9.12
CA ASP A 42 -6.88 26.82 -9.74
C ASP A 42 -5.80 25.87 -9.26
N GLN A 43 -4.56 26.34 -9.07
CA GLN A 43 -3.50 25.55 -8.44
C GLN A 43 -3.88 25.12 -7.02
N ALA A 44 -4.38 26.06 -6.20
CA ALA A 44 -4.78 25.77 -4.83
C ALA A 44 -5.95 24.77 -4.77
N ARG A 45 -6.95 24.94 -5.64
CA ARG A 45 -8.09 24.02 -5.77
C ARG A 45 -7.62 22.61 -6.17
N SER A 46 -6.77 22.51 -7.19
CA SER A 46 -6.22 21.22 -7.62
C SER A 46 -5.40 20.56 -6.51
N MET A 47 -4.51 21.31 -5.84
CA MET A 47 -3.71 20.79 -4.74
C MET A 47 -4.55 20.29 -3.56
N GLN A 48 -5.72 20.88 -3.31
CA GLN A 48 -6.62 20.44 -2.26
C GLN A 48 -7.10 18.99 -2.47
N THR A 49 -7.28 18.55 -3.70
CA THR A 49 -7.62 17.16 -4.06
C THR A 49 -6.58 16.17 -3.50
N TYR A 50 -5.31 16.56 -3.46
CA TYR A 50 -4.19 15.71 -3.05
C TYR A 50 -3.88 15.74 -1.56
N THR A 51 -4.60 16.54 -0.75
CA THR A 51 -4.43 16.57 0.72
C THR A 51 -5.05 15.38 1.44
N ALA A 52 -5.92 14.62 0.77
CA ALA A 52 -6.55 13.45 1.35
C ALA A 52 -5.52 12.35 1.62
N PHE A 53 -5.78 11.52 2.64
CA PHE A 53 -4.90 10.46 3.11
C PHE A 53 -4.38 9.58 1.97
N PHE A 54 -3.06 9.34 1.98
CA PHE A 54 -2.38 8.45 1.04
C PHE A 54 -1.35 7.59 1.74
N ASN A 55 -1.42 6.28 1.52
CA ASN A 55 -0.44 5.32 2.02
C ASN A 55 -0.43 4.07 1.13
N THR A 56 0.74 3.74 0.59
CA THR A 56 0.95 2.56 -0.25
C THR A 56 2.40 2.10 -0.12
N GLU A 57 2.74 0.98 -0.73
CA GLU A 57 4.14 0.58 -0.83
C GLU A 57 4.87 1.59 -1.78
N PRO A 58 5.99 2.21 -1.35
CA PRO A 58 6.58 3.36 -2.05
C PRO A 58 7.00 3.09 -3.49
N GLN A 59 7.57 1.92 -3.78
CA GLN A 59 8.13 1.60 -5.08
C GLN A 59 7.02 1.43 -6.13
N LEU A 60 6.04 0.56 -5.87
CA LEU A 60 4.90 0.38 -6.75
C LEU A 60 3.89 1.54 -6.65
N GLY A 61 3.87 2.27 -5.54
CA GLY A 61 3.06 3.47 -5.36
C GLY A 61 3.35 4.56 -6.40
N SER A 62 4.54 4.57 -6.98
CA SER A 62 4.88 5.45 -8.10
C SER A 62 3.93 5.28 -9.30
N LEU A 63 3.35 4.09 -9.48
CA LEU A 63 2.31 3.82 -10.48
C LEU A 63 1.06 4.69 -10.22
N VAL A 64 0.61 4.74 -8.97
CA VAL A 64 -0.59 5.52 -8.58
C VAL A 64 -0.33 7.02 -8.78
N VAL A 65 0.86 7.49 -8.39
CA VAL A 65 1.28 8.88 -8.60
C VAL A 65 1.29 9.21 -10.11
N GLY A 66 1.81 8.30 -10.93
CA GLY A 66 1.79 8.45 -12.38
C GLY A 66 0.36 8.52 -12.96
N ILE A 67 -0.52 7.61 -12.55
CA ILE A 67 -1.93 7.60 -12.99
C ILE A 67 -2.62 8.93 -12.66
N THR A 68 -2.46 9.41 -11.43
CA THR A 68 -3.07 10.67 -11.01
C THR A 68 -2.47 11.88 -11.70
N ALA A 69 -1.18 11.83 -12.08
CA ALA A 69 -0.54 12.85 -12.88
C ALA A 69 -1.15 12.94 -14.30
N GLY A 70 -1.39 11.80 -14.94
CA GLY A 70 -2.06 11.74 -16.24
C GLY A 70 -3.52 12.21 -16.18
N LEU A 71 -4.25 11.85 -15.13
CA LEU A 71 -5.62 12.35 -14.91
C LEU A 71 -5.68 13.86 -14.67
N GLU A 72 -4.70 14.41 -13.94
CA GLU A 72 -4.61 15.86 -13.70
C GLU A 72 -4.38 16.63 -15.00
N GLU A 73 -3.49 16.13 -15.86
CA GLU A 73 -3.27 16.71 -17.18
C GLU A 73 -4.53 16.62 -18.05
N ALA A 74 -5.21 15.49 -18.06
CA ALA A 74 -6.47 15.34 -18.78
C ALA A 74 -7.54 16.31 -18.27
N ARG A 75 -7.63 16.50 -16.94
CA ARG A 75 -8.53 17.47 -16.32
C ARG A 75 -8.22 18.91 -16.75
N SER A 76 -6.94 19.28 -16.77
CA SER A 76 -6.52 20.61 -17.19
C SER A 76 -6.82 20.88 -18.67
N ASN A 77 -6.83 19.84 -19.49
CA ASN A 77 -7.23 19.88 -20.89
C ASN A 77 -8.76 19.84 -21.12
N GLY A 78 -9.55 19.87 -20.03
CA GLY A 78 -11.02 19.94 -20.11
C GLY A 78 -11.68 18.59 -20.38
N ALA A 79 -11.05 17.48 -20.04
CA ALA A 79 -11.67 16.15 -20.17
C ALA A 79 -12.89 16.02 -19.25
N ASP A 80 -14.06 15.75 -19.85
CA ASP A 80 -15.30 15.52 -19.11
C ASP A 80 -15.19 14.30 -18.19
N GLY A 81 -15.76 14.38 -16.98
CA GLY A 81 -15.83 13.27 -16.02
C GLY A 81 -14.56 13.02 -15.21
N VAL A 82 -13.52 13.85 -15.34
CA VAL A 82 -12.34 13.83 -14.50
C VAL A 82 -12.45 14.91 -13.42
N ASP A 83 -13.26 14.63 -12.40
CA ASP A 83 -13.46 15.49 -11.24
C ASP A 83 -12.61 15.04 -10.03
N ASP A 84 -12.68 15.81 -8.95
CA ASP A 84 -11.96 15.52 -7.70
C ASP A 84 -12.38 14.17 -7.11
N GLU A 85 -13.65 13.80 -7.23
CA GLU A 85 -14.19 12.54 -6.73
C GLU A 85 -13.61 11.35 -7.52
N THR A 86 -13.52 11.47 -8.84
CA THR A 86 -12.93 10.45 -9.72
C THR A 86 -11.45 10.24 -9.43
N ILE A 87 -10.66 11.31 -9.31
CA ILE A 87 -9.23 11.23 -8.97
C ILE A 87 -9.04 10.60 -7.59
N ASN A 88 -9.77 11.08 -6.57
CA ASN A 88 -9.69 10.56 -5.21
C ASN A 88 -10.19 9.12 -5.11
N GLY A 89 -11.27 8.78 -5.81
CA GLY A 89 -11.84 7.43 -5.84
C GLY A 89 -10.89 6.42 -6.45
N LEU A 90 -10.24 6.77 -7.58
CA LEU A 90 -9.24 5.91 -8.21
C LEU A 90 -8.00 5.73 -7.35
N ARG A 91 -7.46 6.83 -6.81
CA ARG A 91 -6.32 6.82 -5.89
C ARG A 91 -6.59 5.94 -4.67
N ALA A 92 -7.72 6.16 -3.99
CA ALA A 92 -8.10 5.38 -2.81
C ALA A 92 -8.34 3.90 -3.15
N GLY A 93 -8.94 3.62 -4.31
CA GLY A 93 -9.18 2.25 -4.78
C GLY A 93 -7.91 1.48 -5.13
N LEU A 94 -6.88 2.16 -5.65
CA LEU A 94 -5.60 1.54 -6.02
C LEU A 94 -4.63 1.44 -4.84
N MET A 95 -4.73 2.31 -3.85
CA MET A 95 -3.80 2.41 -2.73
C MET A 95 -3.61 1.08 -2.00
N GLY A 96 -4.70 0.40 -1.63
CA GLY A 96 -4.66 -0.87 -0.91
C GLY A 96 -4.09 -2.03 -1.74
N PRO A 97 -4.64 -2.32 -2.93
CA PRO A 97 -4.11 -3.37 -3.80
C PRO A 97 -2.63 -3.21 -4.14
N ILE A 98 -2.21 -2.01 -4.49
CA ILE A 98 -0.81 -1.72 -4.82
C ILE A 98 0.10 -1.89 -3.60
N ALA A 99 -0.36 -1.46 -2.41
CA ALA A 99 0.36 -1.72 -1.16
C ALA A 99 0.55 -3.22 -0.93
N GLY A 100 -0.53 -4.02 -1.00
CA GLY A 100 -0.46 -5.46 -0.76
C GLY A 100 0.44 -6.21 -1.75
N ILE A 101 0.40 -5.85 -3.03
CA ILE A 101 1.30 -6.41 -4.04
C ILE A 101 2.74 -5.96 -3.78
N GLY A 102 2.96 -4.68 -3.51
CA GLY A 102 4.28 -4.11 -3.28
C GLY A 102 4.96 -4.66 -2.04
N ASP A 103 4.23 -4.74 -0.92
CA ASP A 103 4.75 -5.33 0.32
C ASP A 103 5.16 -6.79 0.13
N SER A 104 4.40 -7.56 -0.63
CA SER A 104 4.73 -8.97 -0.90
C SER A 104 5.90 -9.13 -1.86
N LEU A 105 5.90 -8.36 -2.95
CA LEU A 105 6.88 -8.50 -4.03
C LEU A 105 8.21 -7.80 -3.68
N VAL A 106 8.15 -6.56 -3.24
CA VAL A 106 9.33 -5.75 -2.97
C VAL A 106 9.89 -6.07 -1.59
N VAL A 107 9.09 -5.84 -0.54
CA VAL A 107 9.55 -5.99 0.85
C VAL A 107 9.67 -7.46 1.24
N GLY A 108 8.71 -8.29 0.87
CA GLY A 108 8.66 -9.71 1.24
C GLY A 108 9.51 -10.64 0.36
N THR A 109 9.92 -10.20 -0.83
CA THR A 109 10.63 -11.08 -1.78
C THR A 109 11.92 -10.45 -2.29
N LEU A 110 11.86 -9.31 -2.96
CA LEU A 110 13.01 -8.73 -3.66
C LEU A 110 14.12 -8.30 -2.68
N ILE A 111 13.76 -7.55 -1.64
CA ILE A 111 14.72 -7.10 -0.62
C ILE A 111 15.40 -8.27 0.07
N PRO A 112 14.69 -9.31 0.60
CA PRO A 112 15.34 -10.47 1.21
C PRO A 112 16.28 -11.24 0.28
N ILE A 113 15.94 -11.37 -1.00
CA ILE A 113 16.81 -12.04 -1.99
C ILE A 113 18.12 -11.25 -2.16
N ILE A 114 18.04 -9.95 -2.42
CA ILE A 114 19.24 -9.11 -2.62
C ILE A 114 20.07 -9.06 -1.33
N LEU A 115 19.41 -8.97 -0.16
CA LEU A 115 20.08 -8.98 1.13
C LEU A 115 20.75 -10.32 1.40
N GLY A 116 20.11 -11.45 1.07
CA GLY A 116 20.70 -12.78 1.20
C GLY A 116 21.98 -12.94 0.37
N ILE A 117 21.98 -12.46 -0.89
CA ILE A 117 23.18 -12.42 -1.73
C ILE A 117 24.26 -11.53 -1.10
N ALA A 118 23.88 -10.31 -0.64
CA ALA A 118 24.80 -9.37 -0.02
C ALA A 118 25.46 -9.95 1.26
N LEU A 119 24.69 -10.64 2.09
CA LEU A 119 25.21 -11.32 3.28
C LEU A 119 26.19 -12.44 2.91
N GLY A 120 25.90 -13.21 1.88
CA GLY A 120 26.84 -14.22 1.35
C GLY A 120 28.17 -13.63 0.86
N LEU A 121 28.13 -12.42 0.28
CA LEU A 121 29.34 -11.68 -0.14
C LEU A 121 30.07 -10.97 1.00
N SER A 122 29.46 -10.89 2.17
CA SER A 122 30.03 -10.23 3.36
C SER A 122 30.65 -11.21 4.35
N THR A 123 30.84 -12.48 3.98
CA THR A 123 31.56 -13.47 4.79
C THR A 123 32.96 -12.92 5.13
N ASP A 124 33.43 -13.23 6.33
CA ASP A 124 34.75 -12.80 6.85
C ASP A 124 34.91 -11.26 7.05
N GLY A 125 33.80 -10.52 7.16
CA GLY A 125 33.81 -9.08 7.39
C GLY A 125 34.10 -8.24 6.15
N SER A 126 33.94 -8.81 4.95
CA SER A 126 34.13 -8.08 3.68
C SER A 126 33.05 -7.01 3.48
N PRO A 127 33.41 -5.77 3.09
CA PRO A 127 32.42 -4.71 2.79
C PRO A 127 31.73 -4.88 1.41
N ILE A 128 32.16 -5.86 0.62
CA ILE A 128 31.68 -6.05 -0.76
C ILE A 128 30.18 -6.26 -0.80
N GLY A 129 29.62 -7.02 0.14
CA GLY A 129 28.19 -7.26 0.18
C GLY A 129 27.37 -5.99 0.48
N ALA A 130 27.85 -5.13 1.34
CA ALA A 130 27.20 -3.83 1.61
C ALA A 130 27.20 -2.93 0.37
N ILE A 131 28.34 -2.85 -0.33
CA ILE A 131 28.48 -2.06 -1.56
C ILE A 131 27.55 -2.63 -2.65
N PHE A 132 27.55 -3.98 -2.82
CA PHE A 132 26.65 -4.67 -3.74
C PHE A 132 25.18 -4.31 -3.46
N TYR A 133 24.73 -4.41 -2.18
CA TYR A 133 23.36 -4.11 -1.81
C TYR A 133 22.99 -2.67 -2.15
N ILE A 134 23.83 -1.71 -1.78
CA ILE A 134 23.59 -0.28 -2.04
C ILE A 134 23.43 -0.03 -3.54
N ILE A 135 24.33 -0.55 -4.36
CA ILE A 135 24.31 -0.31 -5.81
C ILE A 135 23.08 -0.99 -6.44
N VAL A 136 22.91 -2.28 -6.20
CA VAL A 136 21.83 -3.07 -6.84
C VAL A 136 20.46 -2.57 -6.40
N TRP A 137 20.27 -2.32 -5.11
CA TRP A 137 18.99 -1.83 -4.60
C TRP A 137 18.64 -0.46 -5.19
N ASN A 138 19.57 0.51 -5.18
CA ASN A 138 19.28 1.83 -5.72
C ASN A 138 19.01 1.82 -7.22
N LEU A 139 19.72 1.01 -7.99
CA LEU A 139 19.45 0.87 -9.42
C LEU A 139 18.07 0.26 -9.67
N LEU A 140 17.75 -0.84 -9.01
CA LEU A 140 16.43 -1.50 -9.17
C LEU A 140 15.29 -0.59 -8.71
N ALA A 141 15.44 0.07 -7.55
CA ALA A 141 14.43 0.98 -7.04
C ALA A 141 14.22 2.17 -7.99
N TYR A 142 15.29 2.82 -8.44
CA TYR A 142 15.19 3.97 -9.35
C TYR A 142 14.52 3.61 -10.67
N PHE A 143 15.04 2.60 -11.36
CA PHE A 143 14.51 2.22 -12.67
C PHE A 143 13.12 1.58 -12.57
N GLY A 144 12.87 0.77 -11.53
CA GLY A 144 11.56 0.16 -11.29
C GLY A 144 10.49 1.21 -10.99
N MET A 145 10.76 2.15 -10.07
CA MET A 145 9.85 3.25 -9.75
C MET A 145 9.62 4.16 -10.96
N ARG A 146 10.69 4.46 -11.71
CA ARG A 146 10.59 5.27 -12.93
C ARG A 146 9.71 4.60 -13.98
N PHE A 147 9.92 3.31 -14.21
CA PHE A 147 9.09 2.54 -15.13
C PHE A 147 7.62 2.52 -14.69
N ALA A 148 7.36 2.22 -13.42
CA ALA A 148 6.00 2.20 -12.87
C ALA A 148 5.32 3.58 -12.97
N TYR A 149 6.04 4.68 -12.66
CA TYR A 149 5.51 6.04 -12.77
C TYR A 149 5.07 6.38 -14.19
N PHE A 150 5.95 6.16 -15.20
CA PHE A 150 5.62 6.52 -16.57
C PHE A 150 4.56 5.60 -17.18
N LYS A 151 4.54 4.32 -16.79
CA LYS A 151 3.43 3.44 -17.16
C LYS A 151 2.11 3.84 -16.51
N GLY A 152 2.16 4.29 -15.25
CA GLY A 152 1.01 4.89 -14.60
C GLY A 152 0.49 6.13 -15.33
N TYR A 153 1.38 7.01 -15.73
CA TYR A 153 1.04 8.22 -16.48
C TYR A 153 0.35 7.89 -17.81
N GLU A 154 0.90 6.98 -18.62
CA GLU A 154 0.28 6.49 -19.84
C GLU A 154 -1.10 5.84 -19.59
N LEU A 155 -1.26 5.15 -18.46
CA LEU A 155 -2.54 4.56 -18.06
C LEU A 155 -3.54 5.63 -17.61
N GLY A 156 -3.08 6.68 -16.94
CA GLY A 156 -3.92 7.81 -16.52
C GLY A 156 -4.55 8.53 -17.71
N ASP A 157 -3.76 8.80 -18.74
CA ASP A 157 -4.23 9.40 -19.98
C ASP A 157 -5.30 8.52 -20.69
N LYS A 158 -5.03 7.23 -20.81
CA LYS A 158 -5.98 6.26 -21.38
C LYS A 158 -7.18 5.97 -20.49
N ALA A 159 -7.04 6.12 -19.18
CA ALA A 159 -8.11 5.88 -18.23
C ALA A 159 -9.27 6.88 -18.42
N VAL A 160 -9.00 8.06 -18.94
CA VAL A 160 -10.04 9.05 -19.27
C VAL A 160 -11.04 8.47 -20.27
N GLU A 161 -10.58 7.87 -21.37
CA GLU A 161 -11.46 7.25 -22.37
C GLU A 161 -12.34 6.14 -21.77
N VAL A 162 -11.81 5.42 -20.80
CA VAL A 162 -12.46 4.28 -20.16
C VAL A 162 -13.33 4.71 -18.97
N LEU A 163 -12.93 5.72 -18.20
CA LEU A 163 -13.66 6.22 -17.03
C LEU A 163 -14.88 7.05 -17.43
N VAL A 164 -14.78 7.82 -18.51
CA VAL A 164 -15.89 8.60 -19.10
C VAL A 164 -16.91 7.68 -19.80
N GLY A 165 -16.46 6.51 -20.24
CA GLY A 165 -17.33 5.51 -20.85
C GLY A 165 -18.20 4.73 -19.83
N THR A 166 -19.17 3.98 -20.35
CA THR A 166 -20.08 3.11 -19.58
C THR A 166 -19.35 2.03 -18.75
N GLN A 167 -18.05 1.84 -18.99
CA GLN A 167 -17.20 0.84 -18.30
C GLN A 167 -16.58 1.33 -16.98
N GLY A 168 -16.62 2.62 -16.67
CA GLY A 168 -15.98 3.19 -15.47
C GLY A 168 -16.51 2.59 -14.16
N GLN A 169 -17.80 2.26 -14.07
CA GLN A 169 -18.35 1.57 -12.90
C GLN A 169 -17.87 0.11 -12.78
N ALA A 170 -17.68 -0.57 -13.91
CA ALA A 170 -17.17 -1.95 -13.91
C ALA A 170 -15.71 -1.99 -13.44
N ILE A 171 -14.89 -1.02 -13.84
CA ILE A 171 -13.48 -0.91 -13.42
C ILE A 171 -13.39 -0.61 -11.94
N ARG A 172 -14.15 0.35 -11.40
CA ARG A 172 -14.19 0.61 -9.95
C ARG A 172 -14.57 -0.63 -9.15
N LYS A 173 -15.56 -1.40 -9.62
CA LYS A 173 -15.93 -2.68 -9.00
C LYS A 173 -14.82 -3.72 -9.10
N ALA A 174 -14.16 -3.85 -10.25
CA ALA A 174 -13.04 -4.77 -10.45
C ALA A 174 -11.87 -4.44 -9.53
N VAL A 175 -11.48 -3.17 -9.42
CA VAL A 175 -10.42 -2.68 -8.50
C VAL A 175 -10.80 -2.98 -7.04
N ALA A 176 -12.04 -2.76 -6.63
CA ALA A 176 -12.51 -3.07 -5.28
C ALA A 176 -12.47 -4.59 -4.99
N ILE A 177 -12.82 -5.43 -5.96
CA ILE A 177 -12.77 -6.91 -5.82
C ILE A 177 -11.32 -7.36 -5.68
N VAL A 178 -10.41 -6.90 -6.55
CA VAL A 178 -8.98 -7.21 -6.49
C VAL A 178 -8.40 -6.73 -5.16
N GLY A 179 -8.76 -5.52 -4.72
CA GLY A 179 -8.37 -4.99 -3.41
C GLY A 179 -8.79 -5.90 -2.26
N GLY A 180 -10.04 -6.37 -2.28
CA GLY A 180 -10.55 -7.31 -1.28
C GLY A 180 -9.81 -8.65 -1.29
N MET A 181 -9.48 -9.19 -2.47
CA MET A 181 -8.70 -10.42 -2.61
C MET A 181 -7.28 -10.25 -2.03
N VAL A 182 -6.61 -9.14 -2.34
CA VAL A 182 -5.25 -8.86 -1.83
C VAL A 182 -5.26 -8.68 -0.31
N VAL A 183 -6.21 -7.91 0.24
CA VAL A 183 -6.37 -7.77 1.70
C VAL A 183 -6.62 -9.12 2.36
N GLY A 184 -7.45 -9.98 1.78
CA GLY A 184 -7.70 -11.33 2.28
C GLY A 184 -6.44 -12.20 2.28
N ALA A 185 -5.66 -12.17 1.20
CA ALA A 185 -4.40 -12.91 1.07
C ALA A 185 -3.35 -12.43 2.07
N VAL A 186 -3.19 -11.11 2.24
CA VAL A 186 -2.29 -10.50 3.23
C VAL A 186 -2.73 -10.88 4.66
N ALA A 187 -4.01 -10.78 4.97
CA ALA A 187 -4.52 -11.19 6.29
C ALA A 187 -4.22 -12.66 6.58
N ALA A 188 -4.39 -13.55 5.60
CA ALA A 188 -4.11 -14.98 5.76
C ALA A 188 -2.63 -15.30 6.00
N THR A 189 -1.72 -14.52 5.43
CA THR A 189 -0.27 -14.73 5.55
C THR A 189 0.35 -14.05 6.76
N TRP A 190 -0.08 -12.84 7.10
CA TRP A 190 0.57 -12.00 8.12
C TRP A 190 -0.13 -12.04 9.48
N VAL A 191 -1.37 -12.54 9.55
CA VAL A 191 -2.14 -12.67 10.79
C VAL A 191 -2.53 -14.13 11.03
N PRO A 192 -1.57 -15.07 11.21
CA PRO A 192 -1.89 -16.47 11.42
C PRO A 192 -2.46 -16.68 12.84
N ILE A 193 -3.78 -16.73 12.93
CA ILE A 193 -4.47 -17.06 14.19
C ILE A 193 -4.52 -18.57 14.33
N LYS A 194 -3.90 -19.09 15.39
CA LYS A 194 -3.87 -20.51 15.71
C LYS A 194 -4.47 -20.75 17.10
N THR A 195 -5.19 -21.84 17.26
CA THR A 195 -5.67 -22.27 18.58
C THR A 195 -4.67 -23.21 19.25
N ALA A 196 -4.45 -23.03 20.55
CA ALA A 196 -3.64 -23.91 21.38
C ALA A 196 -4.47 -25.02 22.07
N LEU A 197 -5.76 -25.20 21.66
CA LEU A 197 -6.62 -26.19 22.25
C LEU A 197 -6.23 -27.62 21.81
N GLU A 198 -5.69 -28.37 22.76
CA GLU A 198 -5.30 -29.76 22.62
C GLU A 198 -6.00 -30.59 23.68
N LEU A 199 -6.68 -31.65 23.28
CA LEU A 199 -7.18 -32.65 24.21
C LEU A 199 -6.12 -33.75 24.40
N LYS A 200 -5.65 -33.89 25.62
CA LYS A 200 -4.61 -34.89 26.00
C LYS A 200 -5.25 -36.06 26.74
N ASN A 201 -4.78 -37.26 26.44
CA ASN A 201 -5.20 -38.46 27.15
C ASN A 201 -4.47 -38.53 28.51
N SER A 202 -4.89 -39.43 29.41
CA SER A 202 -4.30 -39.67 30.75
C SER A 202 -2.81 -39.97 30.68
N SER A 203 -2.26 -40.39 29.53
CA SER A 203 -0.84 -40.62 29.27
C SER A 203 -0.09 -39.39 28.73
N GLY A 204 -0.72 -38.19 28.69
CA GLY A 204 -0.09 -36.94 28.27
C GLY A 204 0.02 -36.78 26.73
N LYS A 205 -0.40 -37.76 25.93
CA LYS A 205 -0.39 -37.66 24.46
C LYS A 205 -1.63 -36.93 23.97
N ALA A 206 -1.44 -35.89 23.15
CA ALA A 206 -2.56 -35.21 22.48
C ALA A 206 -3.23 -36.16 21.47
N PHE A 207 -4.49 -36.50 21.69
CA PHE A 207 -5.28 -37.31 20.76
C PHE A 207 -6.10 -36.45 19.82
N LEU A 208 -6.34 -35.19 20.14
CA LEU A 208 -7.02 -34.24 19.29
C LEU A 208 -6.35 -32.87 19.40
N VAL A 209 -5.80 -32.43 18.28
CA VAL A 209 -5.25 -31.07 18.11
C VAL A 209 -6.26 -30.30 17.25
N LEU A 210 -7.03 -29.40 17.87
CA LEU A 210 -8.13 -28.70 17.21
C LEU A 210 -7.66 -27.93 15.97
N GLN A 211 -6.48 -27.31 16.03
CA GLN A 211 -5.89 -26.60 14.90
C GLN A 211 -5.73 -27.50 13.66
N LYS A 212 -5.23 -28.71 13.85
CA LYS A 212 -5.01 -29.65 12.74
C LYS A 212 -6.32 -30.10 12.08
N GLN A 213 -7.38 -30.21 12.86
CA GLN A 213 -8.71 -30.55 12.32
C GLN A 213 -9.31 -29.38 11.54
N LEU A 214 -9.19 -28.17 12.08
CA LEU A 214 -9.65 -26.95 11.40
C LEU A 214 -8.92 -26.71 10.08
N ASP A 215 -7.61 -26.85 10.07
CA ASP A 215 -6.78 -26.68 8.86
C ASP A 215 -7.03 -27.79 7.82
N GLY A 216 -7.50 -28.98 8.26
CA GLY A 216 -7.93 -30.07 7.38
C GLY A 216 -9.26 -29.78 6.66
N VAL A 217 -10.13 -28.96 7.26
CA VAL A 217 -11.39 -28.53 6.63
C VAL A 217 -11.16 -27.30 5.74
N TYR A 218 -10.52 -26.29 6.26
CA TYR A 218 -10.19 -25.07 5.54
C TYR A 218 -8.91 -24.43 6.15
N PRO A 219 -7.78 -24.40 5.41
CA PRO A 219 -6.55 -23.79 5.90
C PRO A 219 -6.75 -22.32 6.25
N GLY A 220 -6.40 -21.94 7.49
CA GLY A 220 -6.55 -20.56 7.96
C GLY A 220 -7.98 -20.13 8.29
N LEU A 221 -8.90 -21.07 8.56
CA LEU A 221 -10.29 -20.78 8.89
C LEU A 221 -10.43 -19.77 10.03
N LEU A 222 -9.66 -19.89 11.10
CA LEU A 222 -9.71 -18.96 12.23
C LEU A 222 -9.28 -17.54 11.83
N THR A 223 -8.28 -17.41 10.98
CA THR A 223 -7.85 -16.11 10.45
C THR A 223 -8.94 -15.48 9.59
N ALA A 224 -9.56 -16.26 8.71
CA ALA A 224 -10.67 -15.79 7.87
C ALA A 224 -11.87 -15.31 8.71
N LEU A 225 -12.30 -16.10 9.70
CA LEU A 225 -13.39 -15.74 10.61
C LEU A 225 -13.07 -14.47 11.42
N PHE A 226 -11.85 -14.33 11.91
CA PHE A 226 -11.43 -13.15 12.65
C PHE A 226 -11.39 -11.90 11.75
N THR A 227 -10.91 -12.03 10.52
CA THR A 227 -10.89 -10.93 9.53
C THR A 227 -12.30 -10.46 9.20
N VAL A 228 -13.23 -11.42 8.95
CA VAL A 228 -14.65 -11.11 8.71
C VAL A 228 -15.30 -10.48 9.95
N PHE A 229 -14.97 -10.95 11.13
CA PHE A 229 -15.46 -10.38 12.39
C PHE A 229 -14.99 -8.94 12.57
N CYS A 230 -13.71 -8.67 12.34
CA CYS A 230 -13.16 -7.29 12.37
C CYS A 230 -13.83 -6.39 11.34
N TRP A 231 -13.99 -6.88 10.11
CA TRP A 231 -14.71 -6.16 9.06
C TRP A 231 -16.16 -5.86 9.46
N TRP A 232 -16.87 -6.83 10.00
CA TRP A 232 -18.26 -6.66 10.47
C TRP A 232 -18.35 -5.60 11.60
N LEU A 233 -17.41 -5.63 12.54
CA LEU A 233 -17.34 -4.62 13.62
C LEU A 233 -17.11 -3.21 13.03
N MET A 234 -16.21 -3.07 12.08
CA MET A 234 -15.95 -1.79 11.43
C MET A 234 -17.15 -1.30 10.61
N ALA A 235 -17.75 -2.19 9.80
CA ALA A 235 -18.84 -1.84 8.91
C ALA A 235 -20.15 -1.50 9.65
N LYS A 236 -20.48 -2.21 10.74
CA LYS A 236 -21.77 -2.03 11.44
C LYS A 236 -21.73 -1.14 12.69
N LYS A 237 -20.56 -1.01 13.36
CA LYS A 237 -20.48 -0.28 14.64
C LYS A 237 -19.69 1.01 14.59
N ASN A 238 -19.23 1.45 13.43
CA ASN A 238 -18.45 2.68 13.26
C ASN A 238 -17.27 2.80 14.27
N MET A 239 -16.66 1.66 14.63
CA MET A 239 -15.63 1.57 15.69
C MET A 239 -14.20 1.72 15.15
N SER A 240 -14.06 2.04 13.87
CA SER A 240 -12.83 2.00 13.11
C SER A 240 -11.58 2.67 13.72
N PRO A 241 -11.60 3.88 14.29
CA PRO A 241 -10.33 4.46 14.75
C PRO A 241 -9.97 4.13 16.21
N LYS A 242 -10.93 3.67 17.00
CA LYS A 242 -10.74 3.55 18.47
C LYS A 242 -9.98 2.29 18.88
N ILE A 243 -10.12 1.20 18.14
CA ILE A 243 -9.46 -0.08 18.44
C ILE A 243 -7.95 0.01 18.13
N GLY A 244 -7.57 0.59 17.00
CA GLY A 244 -6.17 0.81 16.65
C GLY A 244 -5.44 1.74 17.63
N ARG A 245 -6.09 2.84 18.04
CA ARG A 245 -5.56 3.77 19.06
C ARG A 245 -5.41 3.13 20.44
N ALA A 246 -6.31 2.23 20.82
CA ALA A 246 -6.23 1.54 22.11
C ALA A 246 -5.08 0.52 22.15
N SER A 247 -4.81 -0.17 21.05
CA SER A 247 -3.68 -1.12 20.93
C SER A 247 -2.35 -0.38 20.90
N CYS A 248 -2.19 0.65 20.08
CA CYS A 248 -0.99 1.49 20.05
C CYS A 248 -0.71 2.17 21.41
N ARG A 249 -1.76 2.62 22.11
CA ARG A 249 -1.58 3.26 23.42
C ARG A 249 -1.03 2.30 24.48
N LYS A 250 -1.41 1.02 24.45
CA LYS A 250 -0.87 0.01 25.39
C LYS A 250 0.60 -0.30 25.09
N GLU A 251 1.00 -0.40 23.85
CA GLU A 251 2.40 -0.66 23.47
C GLU A 251 3.32 0.53 23.76
N CYS A 252 2.89 1.78 23.45
CA CYS A 252 3.65 2.98 23.79
C CYS A 252 3.79 3.17 25.31
N PHE A 253 2.78 2.83 26.13
CA PHE A 253 2.88 2.92 27.59
C PHE A 253 3.77 1.83 28.21
N GLY A 254 3.82 0.64 27.59
CA GLY A 254 4.73 -0.43 28.00
C GLY A 254 6.20 -0.06 27.79
N TRP A 255 6.50 0.64 26.70
CA TRP A 255 7.87 1.05 26.36
C TRP A 255 8.39 2.22 27.21
N CYS A 256 7.53 3.15 27.62
CA CYS A 256 7.90 4.26 28.51
C CYS A 256 8.09 3.83 29.98
N ARG A 257 7.62 2.64 30.40
CA ARG A 257 7.72 2.17 31.78
C ARG A 257 8.95 1.30 32.05
N SER A 258 9.70 0.94 31.00
CA SER A 258 10.91 0.10 31.09
C SER A 258 12.23 0.88 30.94
N ARG A 259 12.20 2.22 31.08
CA ARG A 259 13.42 3.04 31.20
C ARG A 259 13.40 3.87 32.46
#